data_159cdca6ab5fccdd75e84d59f4be5e3e
#
_entry.id   159cdca6ab5fccdd75e84d59f4be5e3e
#
_cell.length_a   1.000
_cell.length_b   1.000
_cell.length_c   1.000
_cell.angle_alpha   90.00
_cell.angle_beta   90.00
_cell.angle_gamma   90.00
#
_symmetry.space_group_name_H-M   'P 1'
#
loop_
_entity.id
_entity.type
_entity.pdbx_description
1 polymer ?
#
loop_
_entity_poly.entity_id
_entity_poly.type
_entity_poly.pdbx_seq_one_letter_code
_entity_poly.pdbx_strand_id
1 'polypeptide(L)'
;MSNPVSSAWHQIRYSIDRLFKTGNRLHEFEHKYRKHGDYFGYQTKPYEKLKYERTFDLMKQWRTGSDSALEVGCSVGVFTAMIVPEFTHITAVDIASEALALTEKQTGGAANVAYLQSDLLSLKTGRTYDLIFCAEMLMYIREKDGAEACRVLDTCLKPDGIIIEVSQQDREAGRPKFFHGWDKILGAYFEITHRERFDDPERPYEIVGYRRRAG
;
A
#
# COMPACT_ATOMS: atom_id res chain seq x y z
N MET A 1 6.21 37.82 10.62
CA MET A 1 6.28 36.95 11.83
C MET A 1 5.01 36.13 11.87
N SER A 2 5.07 34.87 11.49
CA SER A 2 3.93 33.92 11.47
C SER A 2 3.61 33.48 12.88
N ASN A 3 2.35 33.61 13.26
CA ASN A 3 1.83 33.34 14.59
C ASN A 3 1.89 31.84 14.92
N PRO A 4 2.70 31.36 15.90
CA PRO A 4 2.87 29.95 16.21
C PRO A 4 1.60 29.25 16.70
N VAL A 5 0.59 30.01 17.15
CA VAL A 5 -0.70 29.48 17.63
C VAL A 5 -1.54 28.93 16.46
N SER A 6 -1.43 29.53 15.26
CA SER A 6 -2.21 29.06 14.11
C SER A 6 -1.72 27.71 13.56
N SER A 7 -0.45 27.38 13.70
CA SER A 7 0.12 26.11 13.23
C SER A 7 -0.29 24.94 14.14
N ALA A 8 -0.33 25.14 15.45
CA ALA A 8 -0.73 24.12 16.41
C ALA A 8 -2.23 23.78 16.27
N TRP A 9 -3.10 24.78 16.06
CA TRP A 9 -4.53 24.54 15.81
C TRP A 9 -4.80 23.83 14.48
N HIS A 10 -3.99 24.11 13.43
CA HIS A 10 -4.08 23.41 12.16
C HIS A 10 -3.64 21.93 12.32
N GLN A 11 -2.60 21.66 13.08
CA GLN A 11 -2.16 20.28 13.35
C GLN A 11 -3.16 19.50 14.20
N ILE A 12 -3.73 20.13 15.23
CA ILE A 12 -4.76 19.49 16.08
C ILE A 12 -6.03 19.22 15.27
N ARG A 13 -6.52 20.17 14.49
CA ARG A 13 -7.68 20.00 13.62
C ARG A 13 -7.43 18.94 12.53
N TYR A 14 -6.23 18.89 11.96
CA TYR A 14 -5.81 17.88 11.01
C TYR A 14 -5.79 16.47 11.64
N SER A 15 -5.28 16.36 12.87
CA SER A 15 -5.27 15.09 13.63
C SER A 15 -6.68 14.62 14.00
N ILE A 16 -7.57 15.54 14.39
CA ILE A 16 -8.97 15.23 14.70
C ILE A 16 -9.74 14.81 13.44
N ASP A 17 -9.64 15.56 12.34
CA ASP A 17 -10.25 15.21 11.04
C ASP A 17 -9.76 13.85 10.51
N ARG A 18 -8.49 13.53 10.76
CA ARG A 18 -7.87 12.26 10.43
C ARG A 18 -8.43 11.12 11.27
N LEU A 19 -8.51 11.27 12.59
CA LEU A 19 -9.08 10.30 13.52
C LEU A 19 -10.53 9.94 13.16
N PHE A 20 -11.37 10.94 12.83
CA PHE A 20 -12.77 10.68 12.49
C PHE A 20 -12.95 10.00 11.13
N LYS A 21 -12.11 10.29 10.13
CA LYS A 21 -12.24 9.70 8.78
C LYS A 21 -11.53 8.36 8.65
N THR A 22 -10.38 8.20 9.28
CA THR A 22 -9.67 6.91 9.36
C THR A 22 -10.44 5.96 10.27
N GLY A 23 -11.02 6.43 11.38
CA GLY A 23 -11.84 5.64 12.27
C GLY A 23 -13.06 5.01 11.59
N ASN A 24 -13.78 5.73 10.73
CA ASN A 24 -14.89 5.18 9.98
C ASN A 24 -14.45 4.08 8.99
N ARG A 25 -13.30 4.25 8.32
CA ARG A 25 -12.75 3.22 7.43
C ARG A 25 -12.22 2.01 8.18
N LEU A 26 -11.54 2.23 9.31
CA LEU A 26 -11.10 1.15 10.19
C LEU A 26 -12.28 0.25 10.57
N HIS A 27 -13.37 0.82 11.10
CA HIS A 27 -14.56 0.05 11.46
C HIS A 27 -15.19 -0.67 10.27
N GLU A 28 -15.21 -0.05 9.11
CA GLU A 28 -15.71 -0.65 7.87
C GLU A 28 -14.88 -1.89 7.48
N PHE A 29 -13.55 -1.77 7.45
CA PHE A 29 -12.67 -2.88 7.07
C PHE A 29 -12.64 -3.97 8.14
N GLU A 30 -12.57 -3.63 9.43
CA GLU A 30 -12.68 -4.60 10.53
C GLU A 30 -13.97 -5.43 10.41
N HIS A 31 -15.11 -4.76 10.15
CA HIS A 31 -16.37 -5.47 9.97
C HIS A 31 -16.37 -6.38 8.73
N LYS A 32 -15.84 -5.91 7.61
CA LYS A 32 -15.77 -6.69 6.36
C LYS A 32 -14.94 -7.96 6.54
N TYR A 33 -13.73 -7.83 7.08
CA TYR A 33 -12.84 -8.97 7.29
C TYR A 33 -13.37 -9.96 8.33
N ARG A 34 -13.89 -9.45 9.45
CA ARG A 34 -14.49 -10.29 10.50
C ARG A 34 -15.68 -11.10 9.98
N LYS A 35 -16.57 -10.47 9.21
CA LYS A 35 -17.80 -11.11 8.73
C LYS A 35 -17.58 -12.03 7.53
N HIS A 36 -16.69 -11.67 6.63
CA HIS A 36 -16.59 -12.30 5.32
C HIS A 36 -15.22 -12.90 5.01
N GLY A 37 -14.18 -12.70 5.86
CA GLY A 37 -12.83 -13.13 5.56
C GLY A 37 -12.30 -12.46 4.29
N ASP A 38 -12.11 -13.22 3.23
CA ASP A 38 -11.72 -12.70 1.91
C ASP A 38 -12.88 -11.98 1.20
N TYR A 39 -13.30 -10.85 1.77
CA TYR A 39 -14.41 -10.04 1.25
C TYR A 39 -14.24 -9.64 -0.23
N PHE A 40 -13.01 -9.39 -0.64
CA PHE A 40 -12.71 -8.94 -2.01
C PHE A 40 -12.51 -10.09 -2.99
N GLY A 41 -12.32 -11.32 -2.49
CA GLY A 41 -12.08 -12.51 -3.30
C GLY A 41 -10.66 -12.62 -3.84
N TYR A 42 -9.69 -12.05 -3.14
CA TYR A 42 -8.27 -12.07 -3.53
C TYR A 42 -7.68 -13.47 -3.65
N GLN A 43 -8.19 -14.42 -2.84
CA GLN A 43 -7.76 -15.83 -2.87
C GLN A 43 -8.49 -16.65 -3.94
N THR A 44 -9.67 -16.22 -4.37
CA THR A 44 -10.60 -17.09 -5.12
C THR A 44 -10.85 -16.65 -6.55
N LYS A 45 -10.78 -15.36 -6.84
CA LYS A 45 -11.05 -14.83 -8.19
C LYS A 45 -9.86 -15.05 -9.13
N PRO A 46 -10.07 -15.67 -10.31
CA PRO A 46 -9.00 -15.88 -11.30
C PRO A 46 -8.28 -14.59 -11.70
N TYR A 47 -9.04 -13.49 -11.86
CA TYR A 47 -8.48 -12.16 -12.14
C TYR A 47 -7.47 -11.71 -11.08
N GLU A 48 -7.83 -11.80 -9.79
CA GLU A 48 -6.96 -11.39 -8.69
C GLU A 48 -5.69 -12.25 -8.64
N LYS A 49 -5.85 -13.56 -8.80
CA LYS A 49 -4.72 -14.48 -8.85
C LYS A 49 -3.74 -14.13 -9.97
N LEU A 50 -4.23 -13.94 -11.19
CA LEU A 50 -3.40 -13.57 -12.34
C LEU A 50 -2.70 -12.23 -12.13
N LYS A 51 -3.40 -11.24 -11.54
CA LYS A 51 -2.83 -9.93 -11.21
C LYS A 51 -1.68 -10.05 -10.20
N TYR A 52 -1.84 -10.85 -9.15
CA TYR A 52 -0.77 -11.09 -8.18
C TYR A 52 0.40 -11.87 -8.78
N GLU A 53 0.16 -12.89 -9.59
CA GLU A 53 1.22 -13.65 -10.29
C GLU A 53 2.05 -12.71 -11.18
N ARG A 54 1.41 -11.90 -12.01
CA ARG A 54 2.10 -10.91 -12.86
C ARG A 54 2.88 -9.88 -12.03
N THR A 55 2.28 -9.38 -10.96
CA THR A 55 2.96 -8.44 -10.06
C THR A 55 4.20 -9.06 -9.42
N PHE A 56 4.09 -10.32 -8.98
CA PHE A 56 5.19 -11.06 -8.39
C PHE A 56 6.35 -11.28 -9.38
N ASP A 57 6.04 -11.65 -10.62
CA ASP A 57 7.05 -11.84 -11.67
C ASP A 57 7.76 -10.53 -12.01
N LEU A 58 7.03 -9.43 -12.13
CA LEU A 58 7.62 -8.11 -12.36
C LEU A 58 8.45 -7.64 -11.16
N MET A 59 7.97 -7.85 -9.94
CA MET A 59 8.72 -7.55 -8.71
C MET A 59 10.07 -8.26 -8.71
N LYS A 60 10.12 -9.54 -9.07
CA LYS A 60 11.37 -10.29 -9.14
C LYS A 60 12.36 -9.74 -10.18
N GLN A 61 11.86 -9.19 -11.27
CA GLN A 61 12.68 -8.56 -12.31
C GLN A 61 13.16 -7.16 -11.92
N TRP A 62 12.34 -6.40 -11.20
CA TRP A 62 12.58 -4.98 -10.93
C TRP A 62 13.31 -4.70 -9.61
N ARG A 63 13.20 -5.60 -8.63
CA ARG A 63 13.88 -5.42 -7.33
C ARG A 63 15.40 -5.52 -7.46
N THR A 64 16.11 -4.78 -6.63
CA THR A 64 17.59 -4.80 -6.55
C THR A 64 18.10 -5.52 -5.31
N GLY A 65 17.24 -5.74 -4.32
CA GLY A 65 17.57 -6.40 -3.06
C GLY A 65 16.48 -7.38 -2.63
N SER A 66 16.81 -8.23 -1.66
CA SER A 66 15.91 -9.24 -1.09
C SER A 66 16.01 -9.34 0.44
N ASP A 67 16.59 -8.32 1.09
CA ASP A 67 16.70 -8.31 2.55
C ASP A 67 15.36 -7.98 3.21
N SER A 68 14.65 -6.95 2.72
CA SER A 68 13.46 -6.46 3.40
C SER A 68 12.36 -5.97 2.45
N ALA A 69 11.11 -6.33 2.77
CA ALA A 69 9.92 -5.86 2.08
C ALA A 69 8.89 -5.26 3.04
N LEU A 70 8.21 -4.23 2.59
CA LEU A 70 7.06 -3.60 3.25
C LEU A 70 5.85 -3.74 2.35
N GLU A 71 4.79 -4.37 2.81
CA GLU A 71 3.50 -4.38 2.15
C GLU A 71 2.52 -3.51 2.91
N VAL A 72 2.01 -2.47 2.25
CA VAL A 72 1.03 -1.54 2.82
C VAL A 72 -0.36 -1.87 2.29
N GLY A 73 -1.27 -2.25 3.20
CA GLY A 73 -2.59 -2.76 2.85
C GLY A 73 -2.55 -4.25 2.50
N CYS A 74 -1.98 -5.08 3.38
CA CYS A 74 -1.79 -6.52 3.11
C CYS A 74 -3.08 -7.34 3.02
N SER A 75 -4.22 -6.80 3.49
CA SER A 75 -5.53 -7.44 3.40
C SER A 75 -5.52 -8.87 3.98
N VAL A 76 -5.85 -9.88 3.19
CA VAL A 76 -5.85 -11.30 3.60
C VAL A 76 -4.51 -12.01 3.33
N GLY A 77 -3.46 -11.25 3.00
CA GLY A 77 -2.08 -11.75 2.93
C GLY A 77 -1.72 -12.59 1.71
N VAL A 78 -2.44 -12.46 0.60
CA VAL A 78 -2.13 -13.24 -0.62
C VAL A 78 -0.74 -12.90 -1.14
N PHE A 79 -0.44 -11.63 -1.36
CA PHE A 79 0.87 -11.22 -1.84
C PHE A 79 1.95 -11.38 -0.76
N THR A 80 1.62 -11.11 0.51
CA THR A 80 2.53 -11.39 1.64
C THR A 80 3.03 -12.83 1.58
N ALA A 81 2.12 -13.82 1.44
CA ALA A 81 2.49 -15.22 1.37
C ALA A 81 3.38 -15.55 0.17
N MET A 82 3.16 -14.92 -0.99
CA MET A 82 3.99 -15.11 -2.18
C MET A 82 5.43 -14.62 -1.96
N ILE A 83 5.62 -13.52 -1.21
CA ILE A 83 6.94 -12.93 -0.99
C ILE A 83 7.68 -13.50 0.23
N VAL A 84 7.04 -14.34 1.07
CA VAL A 84 7.68 -14.98 2.23
C VAL A 84 9.02 -15.66 1.86
N PRO A 85 9.14 -16.47 0.78
CA PRO A 85 10.40 -17.11 0.44
C PRO A 85 11.43 -16.17 -0.21
N GLU A 86 11.04 -14.96 -0.54
CA GLU A 86 11.83 -14.03 -1.35
C GLU A 86 12.59 -12.99 -0.53
N PHE A 87 12.21 -12.79 0.74
CA PHE A 87 12.79 -11.75 1.61
C PHE A 87 13.15 -12.30 2.99
N THR A 88 14.25 -11.79 3.55
CA THR A 88 14.69 -12.12 4.91
C THR A 88 13.77 -11.52 5.97
N HIS A 89 13.21 -10.33 5.69
CA HIS A 89 12.30 -9.61 6.58
C HIS A 89 11.14 -9.03 5.79
N ILE A 90 9.93 -9.26 6.26
CA ILE A 90 8.71 -8.68 5.70
C ILE A 90 7.96 -7.95 6.81
N THR A 91 7.46 -6.75 6.50
CA THR A 91 6.48 -6.07 7.35
C THR A 91 5.18 -5.95 6.57
N ALA A 92 4.15 -6.66 7.04
CA ALA A 92 2.80 -6.59 6.50
C ALA A 92 1.99 -5.60 7.32
N VAL A 93 1.45 -4.58 6.65
CA VAL A 93 0.71 -3.48 7.30
C VAL A 93 -0.72 -3.44 6.81
N ASP A 94 -1.66 -3.35 7.73
CA ASP A 94 -3.07 -3.02 7.44
C ASP A 94 -3.65 -2.17 8.57
N ILE A 95 -4.71 -1.41 8.27
CA ILE A 95 -5.43 -0.65 9.30
C ILE A 95 -6.30 -1.56 10.17
N ALA A 96 -6.76 -2.70 9.61
CA ALA A 96 -7.64 -3.65 10.26
C ALA A 96 -6.86 -4.79 10.92
N SER A 97 -7.07 -5.00 12.21
CA SER A 97 -6.46 -6.11 12.94
C SER A 97 -6.95 -7.47 12.45
N GLU A 98 -8.18 -7.55 12.00
CA GLU A 98 -8.77 -8.76 11.39
C GLU A 98 -8.07 -9.14 10.07
N ALA A 99 -7.65 -8.15 9.27
CA ALA A 99 -6.83 -8.38 8.07
C ALA A 99 -5.48 -9.01 8.44
N LEU A 100 -4.82 -8.47 9.46
CA LEU A 100 -3.53 -8.99 9.93
C LEU A 100 -3.64 -10.42 10.46
N ALA A 101 -4.71 -10.75 11.19
CA ALA A 101 -4.96 -12.12 11.64
C ALA A 101 -5.16 -13.10 10.46
N LEU A 102 -5.84 -12.65 9.41
CA LEU A 102 -5.99 -13.43 8.17
C LEU A 102 -4.65 -13.57 7.43
N THR A 103 -3.85 -12.50 7.39
CA THR A 103 -2.50 -12.52 6.79
C THR A 103 -1.58 -13.48 7.54
N GLU A 104 -1.58 -13.46 8.87
CA GLU A 104 -0.81 -14.40 9.69
C GLU A 104 -1.19 -15.85 9.41
N LYS A 105 -2.49 -16.14 9.32
CA LYS A 105 -2.99 -17.46 8.93
C LYS A 105 -2.54 -17.84 7.52
N GLN A 106 -2.61 -16.91 6.55
CA GLN A 106 -2.26 -17.14 5.16
C GLN A 106 -0.78 -17.43 4.97
N THR A 107 0.09 -16.77 5.74
CA THR A 107 1.54 -16.97 5.73
C THR A 107 1.99 -18.14 6.61
N GLY A 108 1.06 -18.82 7.31
CA GLY A 108 1.36 -19.90 8.25
C GLY A 108 2.16 -19.43 9.47
N GLY A 109 2.09 -18.15 9.85
CA GLY A 109 2.87 -17.57 10.94
C GLY A 109 4.36 -17.54 10.65
N ALA A 110 4.75 -17.29 9.39
CA ALA A 110 6.15 -17.29 8.97
C ALA A 110 7.00 -16.37 9.85
N ALA A 111 8.12 -16.89 10.37
CA ALA A 111 8.96 -16.21 11.35
C ALA A 111 9.65 -14.93 10.85
N ASN A 112 9.73 -14.76 9.52
CA ASN A 112 10.28 -13.58 8.86
C ASN A 112 9.22 -12.50 8.54
N VAL A 113 7.97 -12.66 9.00
CA VAL A 113 6.90 -11.69 8.79
C VAL A 113 6.51 -11.01 10.10
N ALA A 114 6.57 -9.69 10.13
CA ALA A 114 6.03 -8.85 11.19
C ALA A 114 4.69 -8.26 10.75
N TYR A 115 3.67 -8.33 11.61
CA TYR A 115 2.32 -7.82 11.35
C TYR A 115 2.13 -6.53 12.12
N LEU A 116 1.88 -5.42 11.42
CA LEU A 116 1.80 -4.09 12.02
C LEU A 116 0.47 -3.41 11.70
N GLN A 117 -0.35 -3.16 12.73
CA GLN A 117 -1.56 -2.39 12.57
C GLN A 117 -1.25 -0.89 12.49
N SER A 118 -1.39 -0.31 11.31
CA SER A 118 -1.17 1.12 11.06
C SER A 118 -1.88 1.59 9.80
N ASP A 119 -2.22 2.87 9.73
CA ASP A 119 -2.44 3.56 8.46
C ASP A 119 -1.10 4.06 7.89
N LEU A 120 -1.04 4.26 6.56
CA LEU A 120 0.19 4.72 5.90
C LEU A 120 0.71 6.05 6.46
N LEU A 121 -0.17 7.01 6.73
CA LEU A 121 0.26 8.36 7.15
C LEU A 121 0.83 8.38 8.58
N SER A 122 0.51 7.37 9.41
CA SER A 122 1.01 7.19 10.78
C SER A 122 2.15 6.18 10.86
N LEU A 123 2.50 5.55 9.74
CA LEU A 123 3.40 4.42 9.71
C LEU A 123 4.80 4.78 10.22
N LYS A 124 5.27 4.00 11.19
CA LYS A 124 6.62 4.09 11.76
C LYS A 124 7.17 2.68 11.95
N THR A 125 7.94 2.22 11.00
CA THR A 125 8.52 0.88 11.04
C THR A 125 9.88 0.82 11.73
N GLY A 126 10.57 1.96 11.85
CA GLY A 126 11.95 2.03 12.35
C GLY A 126 12.96 1.34 11.41
N ARG A 127 12.58 0.98 10.20
CA ARG A 127 13.38 0.23 9.23
C ARG A 127 13.17 0.78 7.81
N THR A 128 14.15 0.55 6.93
CA THR A 128 14.05 0.80 5.48
C THR A 128 13.99 -0.51 4.70
N TYR A 129 13.41 -0.46 3.50
CA TYR A 129 13.04 -1.64 2.71
C TYR A 129 13.60 -1.59 1.30
N ASP A 130 13.96 -2.75 0.76
CA ASP A 130 14.33 -2.94 -0.65
C ASP A 130 13.09 -2.84 -1.55
N LEU A 131 11.96 -3.35 -1.03
CA LEU A 131 10.65 -3.30 -1.70
C LEU A 131 9.62 -2.63 -0.80
N ILE A 132 8.87 -1.68 -1.36
CA ILE A 132 7.59 -1.24 -0.80
C ILE A 132 6.50 -1.60 -1.80
N PHE A 133 5.48 -2.33 -1.36
CA PHE A 133 4.36 -2.76 -2.19
C PHE A 133 3.06 -2.10 -1.73
N CYS A 134 2.35 -1.47 -2.68
CA CYS A 134 1.08 -0.79 -2.46
C CYS A 134 0.08 -1.20 -3.56
N ALA A 135 -0.74 -2.24 -3.32
CA ALA A 135 -1.74 -2.67 -4.29
C ALA A 135 -3.13 -2.14 -3.92
N GLU A 136 -3.70 -1.33 -4.79
CA GLU A 136 -5.08 -0.83 -4.70
C GLU A 136 -5.43 -0.21 -3.33
N MET A 137 -4.41 0.21 -2.56
CA MET A 137 -4.61 0.80 -1.24
C MET A 137 -4.47 2.32 -1.24
N LEU A 138 -3.64 2.89 -2.12
CA LEU A 138 -3.43 4.34 -2.19
C LEU A 138 -4.71 5.09 -2.55
N MET A 139 -5.60 4.49 -3.31
CA MET A 139 -6.92 5.05 -3.65
C MET A 139 -7.77 5.43 -2.41
N TYR A 140 -7.48 4.85 -1.26
CA TYR A 140 -8.18 5.16 0.00
C TYR A 140 -7.61 6.39 0.71
N ILE A 141 -6.47 6.92 0.28
CA ILE A 141 -5.84 8.12 0.81
C ILE A 141 -6.35 9.33 0.03
N ARG A 142 -6.62 10.43 0.72
CA ARG A 142 -7.13 11.64 0.06
C ARG A 142 -5.99 12.32 -0.70
N GLU A 143 -6.29 12.92 -1.84
CA GLU A 143 -5.34 13.66 -2.66
C GLU A 143 -4.51 14.68 -1.85
N LYS A 144 -5.16 15.44 -0.97
CA LYS A 144 -4.49 16.44 -0.12
C LYS A 144 -3.46 15.86 0.85
N ASP A 145 -3.53 14.56 1.15
CA ASP A 145 -2.62 13.84 2.04
C ASP A 145 -1.49 13.14 1.25
N GLY A 146 -1.51 13.27 -0.08
CA GLY A 146 -0.56 12.61 -0.98
C GLY A 146 0.90 12.96 -0.72
N ALA A 147 1.19 14.24 -0.47
CA ALA A 147 2.53 14.70 -0.13
C ALA A 147 3.07 14.04 1.15
N GLU A 148 2.21 13.86 2.16
CA GLU A 148 2.58 13.18 3.40
C GLU A 148 2.80 11.69 3.16
N ALA A 149 1.91 11.04 2.41
CA ALA A 149 2.08 9.64 2.03
C ALA A 149 3.42 9.39 1.32
N CYS A 150 3.79 10.26 0.36
CA CYS A 150 5.07 10.16 -0.33
C CYS A 150 6.26 10.33 0.63
N ARG A 151 6.20 11.28 1.57
CA ARG A 151 7.26 11.43 2.59
C ARG A 151 7.42 10.19 3.46
N VAL A 152 6.30 9.58 3.90
CA VAL A 152 6.35 8.35 4.67
C VAL A 152 6.95 7.21 3.86
N LEU A 153 6.52 7.02 2.61
CA LEU A 153 7.10 6.01 1.71
C LEU A 153 8.60 6.25 1.51
N ASP A 154 9.02 7.50 1.31
CA ASP A 154 10.43 7.85 1.14
C ASP A 154 11.25 7.50 2.40
N THR A 155 10.76 7.80 3.60
CA THR A 155 11.46 7.43 4.84
C THR A 155 11.60 5.92 5.04
N CYS A 156 10.70 5.14 4.45
CA CYS A 156 10.73 3.68 4.50
C CYS A 156 11.53 3.03 3.36
N LEU A 157 11.89 3.77 2.30
CA LEU A 157 12.58 3.23 1.14
C LEU A 157 14.10 3.24 1.32
N LYS A 158 14.80 2.14 1.02
CA LYS A 158 16.26 2.14 0.91
C LYS A 158 16.72 3.00 -0.29
N PRO A 159 17.97 3.48 -0.32
CA PRO A 159 18.48 4.29 -1.45
C PRO A 159 18.23 3.65 -2.82
N ASP A 160 18.51 2.34 -2.95
CA ASP A 160 18.33 1.57 -4.19
C ASP A 160 17.01 0.79 -4.20
N GLY A 161 16.10 1.04 -3.26
CA GLY A 161 14.83 0.37 -3.14
C GLY A 161 13.85 0.75 -4.25
N ILE A 162 12.78 -0.04 -4.36
CA ILE A 162 11.71 0.20 -5.33
C ILE A 162 10.34 0.22 -4.62
N ILE A 163 9.48 1.14 -5.02
CA ILE A 163 8.06 1.11 -4.70
C ILE A 163 7.35 0.50 -5.89
N ILE A 164 6.54 -0.53 -5.67
CA ILE A 164 5.66 -1.10 -6.69
C ILE A 164 4.22 -0.76 -6.30
N GLU A 165 3.58 -0.01 -7.17
CA GLU A 165 2.17 0.39 -7.04
C GLU A 165 1.35 -0.37 -8.08
N VAL A 166 0.22 -0.92 -7.64
CA VAL A 166 -0.77 -1.55 -8.52
C VAL A 166 -2.07 -0.77 -8.41
N SER A 167 -2.52 -0.22 -9.53
CA SER A 167 -3.76 0.55 -9.58
C SER A 167 -4.69 0.11 -10.69
N GLN A 168 -5.97 0.02 -10.35
CA GLN A 168 -7.03 -0.17 -11.35
C GLN A 168 -7.17 1.09 -12.19
N GLN A 169 -7.41 0.88 -13.49
CA GLN A 169 -7.63 1.94 -14.46
C GLN A 169 -9.14 2.06 -14.78
N ASP A 170 -9.99 2.06 -13.76
CA ASP A 170 -11.43 2.21 -13.95
C ASP A 170 -11.77 3.52 -14.64
N ARG A 171 -12.20 3.43 -15.89
CA ARG A 171 -12.65 4.57 -16.70
C ARG A 171 -14.14 4.89 -16.51
N GLU A 172 -14.81 4.26 -15.57
CA GLU A 172 -16.20 4.60 -15.28
C GLU A 172 -16.28 5.99 -14.65
N ALA A 173 -16.53 6.97 -15.51
CA ALA A 173 -16.99 8.29 -15.10
C ALA A 173 -18.20 8.14 -14.17
N GLY A 174 -18.02 8.40 -12.88
CA GLY A 174 -19.12 8.41 -11.92
C GLY A 174 -18.87 7.78 -10.56
N ARG A 175 -17.69 7.28 -10.25
CA ARG A 175 -17.35 6.81 -8.89
C ARG A 175 -16.49 7.83 -8.13
N PRO A 176 -17.07 8.85 -7.49
CA PRO A 176 -16.30 9.91 -6.82
C PRO A 176 -15.68 9.49 -5.47
N LYS A 177 -15.73 8.19 -5.12
CA LYS A 177 -15.26 7.71 -3.79
C LYS A 177 -13.76 7.51 -3.70
N PHE A 178 -13.05 7.36 -4.82
CA PHE A 178 -11.65 6.99 -4.84
C PHE A 178 -10.84 7.94 -5.71
N PHE A 179 -9.65 8.28 -5.25
CA PHE A 179 -8.73 9.11 -5.99
C PHE A 179 -7.83 8.23 -6.88
N HIS A 180 -7.80 8.49 -8.19
CA HIS A 180 -7.07 7.71 -9.20
C HIS A 180 -5.83 8.44 -9.77
N GLY A 181 -5.41 9.56 -9.21
CA GLY A 181 -4.28 10.36 -9.70
C GLY A 181 -2.95 10.05 -9.00
N TRP A 182 -2.79 8.87 -8.43
CA TRP A 182 -1.62 8.52 -7.63
C TRP A 182 -0.33 8.46 -8.44
N ASP A 183 -0.40 8.10 -9.72
CA ASP A 183 0.74 8.13 -10.63
C ASP A 183 1.36 9.53 -10.76
N LYS A 184 0.54 10.58 -10.76
CA LYS A 184 1.01 11.97 -10.77
C LYS A 184 1.62 12.38 -9.43
N ILE A 185 1.00 11.97 -8.32
CA ILE A 185 1.51 12.30 -6.98
C ILE A 185 2.84 11.59 -6.74
N LEU A 186 2.89 10.27 -6.93
CA LEU A 186 4.13 9.50 -6.78
C LEU A 186 5.19 9.98 -7.77
N GLY A 187 4.84 10.23 -9.03
CA GLY A 187 5.76 10.73 -10.05
C GLY A 187 6.30 12.13 -9.78
N ALA A 188 5.67 12.93 -8.92
CA ALA A 188 6.23 14.21 -8.48
C ALA A 188 7.37 14.02 -7.45
N TYR A 189 7.35 12.96 -6.66
CA TYR A 189 8.34 12.66 -5.61
C TYR A 189 9.39 11.65 -6.04
N PHE A 190 9.00 10.67 -6.84
CA PHE A 190 9.84 9.56 -7.27
C PHE A 190 9.99 9.56 -8.79
N GLU A 191 11.00 8.85 -9.29
CA GLU A 191 11.18 8.58 -10.70
C GLU A 191 10.41 7.29 -11.07
N ILE A 192 9.61 7.34 -12.14
CA ILE A 192 9.00 6.14 -12.73
C ILE A 192 10.08 5.43 -13.52
N THR A 193 10.46 4.24 -13.08
CA THR A 193 11.49 3.43 -13.74
C THR A 193 10.90 2.29 -14.56
N HIS A 194 9.71 1.83 -14.19
CA HIS A 194 9.02 0.73 -14.85
C HIS A 194 7.51 1.01 -14.91
N ARG A 195 6.87 0.59 -15.98
CA ARG A 195 5.40 0.66 -16.12
C ARG A 195 4.93 -0.45 -17.04
N GLU A 196 4.00 -1.27 -16.55
CA GLU A 196 3.31 -2.29 -17.33
C GLU A 196 1.80 -2.08 -17.20
N ARG A 197 1.12 -2.14 -18.35
CA ARG A 197 -0.33 -1.99 -18.43
C ARG A 197 -0.96 -3.28 -18.92
N PHE A 198 -2.00 -3.67 -18.26
CA PHE A 198 -2.80 -4.85 -18.56
C PHE A 198 -4.23 -4.43 -18.87
N ASP A 199 -4.61 -4.58 -20.14
CA ASP A 199 -5.99 -4.32 -20.62
C ASP A 199 -6.85 -5.58 -20.36
N ASP A 200 -7.01 -5.93 -19.07
CA ASP A 200 -7.81 -7.08 -18.68
C ASP A 200 -9.30 -6.79 -18.91
N PRO A 201 -10.07 -7.73 -19.51
CA PRO A 201 -11.50 -7.53 -19.79
C PRO A 201 -12.37 -7.31 -18.55
N GLU A 202 -11.99 -7.89 -17.41
CA GLU A 202 -12.70 -7.69 -16.14
C GLU A 202 -12.40 -6.29 -15.59
N ARG A 203 -11.11 -5.93 -15.52
CA ARG A 203 -10.64 -4.64 -15.05
C ARG A 203 -9.24 -4.33 -15.56
N PRO A 204 -9.04 -3.29 -16.37
CA PRO A 204 -7.71 -2.86 -16.74
C PRO A 204 -6.95 -2.33 -15.50
N TYR A 205 -5.65 -2.60 -15.42
CA TYR A 205 -4.79 -2.12 -14.34
C TYR A 205 -3.38 -1.82 -14.83
N GLU A 206 -2.65 -1.05 -14.03
CA GLU A 206 -1.24 -0.79 -14.24
C GLU A 206 -0.42 -1.27 -13.03
N ILE A 207 0.79 -1.70 -13.32
CA ILE A 207 1.83 -1.98 -12.32
C ILE A 207 2.97 -1.01 -12.61
N VAL A 208 3.30 -0.16 -11.64
CA VAL A 208 4.29 0.90 -11.82
C VAL A 208 5.38 0.79 -10.75
N GLY A 209 6.63 0.80 -11.20
CA GLY A 209 7.81 0.82 -10.35
C GLY A 209 8.38 2.22 -10.22
N TYR A 210 8.60 2.68 -8.98
CA TYR A 210 9.16 3.97 -8.67
C TYR A 210 10.44 3.83 -7.85
N ARG A 211 11.43 4.69 -8.13
CA ARG A 211 12.67 4.81 -7.38
C ARG A 211 12.88 6.24 -6.91
N ARG A 212 13.79 6.44 -5.96
CA ARG A 212 14.25 7.77 -5.64
C ARG A 212 14.83 8.44 -6.88
N ARG A 213 14.59 9.72 -7.05
CA ARG A 213 15.27 10.51 -8.09
C ARG A 213 16.76 10.53 -7.80
N ALA A 214 17.57 10.34 -8.83
CA ALA A 214 18.99 10.64 -8.72
C ALA A 214 19.14 12.13 -8.37
N GLY A 215 19.85 12.40 -7.27
CA GLY A 215 20.14 13.76 -6.81
C GLY A 215 21.06 14.52 -7.77
#